data_e29a02ff4bf0e425b8a1bd74ec1b26a3
#
_entry.id   e29a02ff4bf0e425b8a1bd74ec1b26a3
#
_cell.length_a   1.000
_cell.length_b   1.000
_cell.length_c   1.000
_cell.angle_alpha   90.00
_cell.angle_beta   90.00
_cell.angle_gamma   90.00
#
_symmetry.space_group_name_H-M   'P 1'
#
loop_
_entity.id
_entity.type
_entity.pdbx_description
1 polymer ?
#
loop_
_entity_poly.entity_id
_entity_poly.type
_entity_poly.pdbx_seq_one_letter_code
_entity_poly.pdbx_strand_id
1 'polypeptide(L)'
;MIWYKALFSFEGRLNRQGFWIGFGLNFVFLLIMANIIIGTQVLTTLTVLPLLISFYSLLAIIIKRLHDRNRSAKEVAILLTPILCYVASSATEGKMAWALGVVMPVFICTVLLLEWGCFKSFPEANEYGEQGLSFKLK
;
A
#
# COMPACT_ATOMS: atom_id res chain seq x y z
N MET A 1 -1.19 17.71 -6.20
CA MET A 1 -2.10 16.74 -6.87
C MET A 1 -3.43 16.73 -6.13
N ILE A 2 -4.53 16.83 -6.86
CA ILE A 2 -5.86 16.83 -6.26
C ILE A 2 -6.11 15.49 -5.55
N TRP A 3 -6.78 15.49 -4.41
CA TRP A 3 -6.93 14.34 -3.52
C TRP A 3 -7.49 13.08 -4.20
N TYR A 4 -8.50 13.21 -5.09
CA TYR A 4 -9.06 12.04 -5.78
C TYR A 4 -8.10 11.44 -6.82
N LYS A 5 -7.30 12.28 -7.51
CA LYS A 5 -6.22 11.79 -8.39
C LYS A 5 -5.09 11.15 -7.57
N ALA A 6 -4.80 11.71 -6.40
CA ALA A 6 -3.79 11.14 -5.53
C ALA A 6 -4.18 9.74 -5.01
N LEU A 7 -5.47 9.50 -4.74
CA LEU A 7 -5.95 8.22 -4.21
C LEU A 7 -6.29 7.19 -5.29
N PHE A 8 -6.75 7.60 -6.46
CA PHE A 8 -7.36 6.67 -7.43
C PHE A 8 -6.73 6.65 -8.82
N SER A 9 -5.79 7.54 -9.12
CA SER A 9 -5.05 7.51 -10.39
C SER A 9 -3.71 6.81 -10.24
N PHE A 10 -3.31 6.05 -11.25
CA PHE A 10 -1.98 5.43 -11.35
C PHE A 10 -0.94 6.34 -12.02
N GLU A 11 -1.36 7.46 -12.56
CA GLU A 11 -0.49 8.40 -13.27
C GLU A 11 0.17 9.41 -12.33
N GLY A 12 1.38 9.82 -12.71
CA GLY A 12 2.13 10.86 -12.00
C GLY A 12 3.10 10.33 -10.96
N ARG A 13 3.60 11.26 -10.15
CA ARG A 13 4.60 11.02 -9.11
C ARG A 13 4.07 11.52 -7.77
N LEU A 14 4.25 10.73 -6.73
CA LEU A 14 3.84 11.08 -5.37
C LEU A 14 5.07 11.19 -4.47
N ASN A 15 5.28 12.35 -3.85
CA ASN A 15 6.41 12.57 -2.95
C ASN A 15 6.23 11.82 -1.60
N ARG A 16 7.23 11.90 -0.73
CA ARG A 16 7.20 11.24 0.59
C ARG A 16 6.01 11.66 1.44
N GLN A 17 5.74 12.96 1.49
CA GLN A 17 4.61 13.50 2.25
C GLN A 17 3.28 12.99 1.70
N GLY A 18 3.10 13.03 0.38
CA GLY A 18 1.90 12.50 -0.27
C GLY A 18 1.72 11.00 -0.03
N PHE A 19 2.81 10.23 -0.07
CA PHE A 19 2.78 8.80 0.24
C PHE A 19 2.27 8.54 1.67
N TRP A 20 2.83 9.22 2.68
CA TRP A 20 2.43 9.02 4.07
C TRP A 20 1.01 9.49 4.36
N ILE A 21 0.56 10.59 3.74
CA ILE A 21 -0.83 11.05 3.85
C ILE A 21 -1.77 10.00 3.25
N GLY A 22 -1.51 9.56 2.02
CA GLY A 22 -2.34 8.57 1.35
C GLY A 22 -2.37 7.21 2.05
N PHE A 23 -1.21 6.74 2.50
CA PHE A 23 -1.10 5.52 3.30
C PHE A 23 -1.86 5.64 4.61
N GLY A 24 -1.69 6.75 5.34
CA GLY A 24 -2.37 7.01 6.61
C GLY A 24 -3.89 7.05 6.47
N LEU A 25 -4.41 7.71 5.42
CA LEU A 25 -5.84 7.75 5.13
C LEU A 25 -6.41 6.34 4.88
N ASN A 26 -5.72 5.54 4.06
CA ASN A 26 -6.14 4.16 3.80
C ASN A 26 -6.02 3.29 5.06
N PHE A 27 -4.98 3.47 5.84
CA PHE A 27 -4.77 2.71 7.08
C PHE A 27 -5.88 2.98 8.09
N VAL A 28 -6.24 4.26 8.33
CA VAL A 28 -7.34 4.64 9.22
C VAL A 28 -8.67 4.09 8.70
N PHE A 29 -8.91 4.19 7.40
CA PHE A 29 -10.11 3.63 6.78
C PHE A 29 -10.20 2.10 6.99
N LEU A 30 -9.10 1.37 6.78
CA LEU A 30 -9.05 -0.08 7.00
C LEU A 30 -9.26 -0.46 8.47
N LEU A 31 -8.73 0.33 9.41
CA LEU A 31 -8.99 0.12 10.84
C LEU A 31 -10.47 0.27 11.18
N ILE A 32 -11.14 1.30 10.64
CA ILE A 32 -12.57 1.51 10.83
C ILE A 32 -13.36 0.32 10.28
N MET A 33 -13.04 -0.11 9.05
CA MET A 33 -13.69 -1.25 8.41
C MET A 33 -13.47 -2.56 9.18
N ALA A 34 -12.25 -2.79 9.65
CA ALA A 34 -11.94 -3.96 10.48
C ALA A 34 -12.78 -3.99 11.77
N ASN A 35 -12.93 -2.86 12.45
CA ASN A 35 -13.78 -2.77 13.63
C ASN A 35 -15.25 -3.05 13.33
N ILE A 36 -15.77 -2.55 12.22
CA ILE A 36 -17.15 -2.82 11.79
C ILE A 36 -17.34 -4.32 11.51
N ILE A 37 -16.43 -4.93 10.76
CA ILE A 37 -16.50 -6.37 10.41
C ILE A 37 -16.42 -7.24 11.66
N ILE A 38 -15.50 -6.93 12.59
CA ILE A 38 -15.34 -7.67 13.85
C ILE A 38 -16.58 -7.49 14.72
N GLY A 39 -17.09 -6.27 14.85
CA GLY A 39 -18.25 -5.96 15.69
C GLY A 39 -19.55 -6.58 15.19
N THR A 40 -19.75 -6.66 13.88
CA THR A 40 -20.97 -7.25 13.28
C THR A 40 -20.82 -8.74 12.98
N GLN A 41 -19.59 -9.25 12.92
CA GLN A 41 -19.24 -10.61 12.51
C GLN A 41 -19.83 -11.01 11.14
N VAL A 42 -20.13 -10.04 10.30
CA VAL A 42 -20.75 -10.23 8.99
C VAL A 42 -19.85 -9.68 7.90
N LEU A 43 -19.36 -10.55 7.03
CA LEU A 43 -18.70 -10.17 5.79
C LEU A 43 -19.72 -10.18 4.66
N THR A 44 -20.27 -9.03 4.33
CA THR A 44 -21.26 -8.85 3.27
C THR A 44 -20.67 -8.10 2.08
N THR A 45 -21.42 -8.05 0.97
CA THR A 45 -21.06 -7.22 -0.19
C THR A 45 -20.84 -5.77 0.19
N LEU A 46 -21.60 -5.25 1.17
CA LEU A 46 -21.47 -3.88 1.67
C LEU A 46 -20.13 -3.62 2.38
N THR A 47 -19.50 -4.64 2.95
CA THR A 47 -18.18 -4.53 3.61
C THR A 47 -17.03 -4.88 2.68
N VAL A 48 -17.24 -5.77 1.71
CA VAL A 48 -16.23 -6.18 0.73
C VAL A 48 -15.91 -5.06 -0.27
N LEU A 49 -16.92 -4.35 -0.77
CA LEU A 49 -16.72 -3.26 -1.75
C LEU A 49 -15.80 -2.15 -1.22
N PRO A 50 -15.99 -1.59 -0.01
CA PRO A 50 -15.06 -0.61 0.55
C PRO A 50 -13.63 -1.12 0.72
N LEU A 51 -13.46 -2.39 1.08
CA LEU A 51 -12.13 -3.02 1.18
C LEU A 51 -11.42 -3.07 -0.18
N LEU A 52 -12.14 -3.44 -1.25
CA LEU A 52 -11.59 -3.44 -2.61
C LEU A 52 -11.20 -2.04 -3.07
N ILE A 53 -12.01 -1.03 -2.76
CA ILE A 53 -11.71 0.37 -3.08
C ILE A 53 -10.44 0.83 -2.35
N SER A 54 -10.30 0.50 -1.08
CA SER A 54 -9.11 0.83 -0.30
C SER A 54 -7.86 0.11 -0.84
N PHE A 55 -7.98 -1.15 -1.22
CA PHE A 55 -6.89 -1.90 -1.83
C PHE A 55 -6.44 -1.27 -3.16
N TYR A 56 -7.39 -0.90 -4.03
CA TYR A 56 -7.10 -0.17 -5.26
C TYR A 56 -6.39 1.15 -5.00
N SER A 57 -6.86 1.92 -4.01
CA SER A 57 -6.25 3.19 -3.62
C SER A 57 -4.82 2.99 -3.10
N LEU A 58 -4.57 1.97 -2.27
CA LEU A 58 -3.21 1.65 -1.80
C LEU A 58 -2.27 1.31 -2.96
N LEU A 59 -2.72 0.51 -3.93
CA LEU A 59 -1.93 0.21 -5.12
C LEU A 59 -1.60 1.49 -5.91
N ALA A 60 -2.56 2.39 -6.09
CA ALA A 60 -2.35 3.65 -6.79
C ALA A 60 -1.30 4.53 -6.09
N ILE A 61 -1.32 4.59 -4.77
CA ILE A 61 -0.35 5.35 -3.96
C ILE A 61 1.05 4.74 -4.09
N ILE A 62 1.17 3.41 -3.98
CA ILE A 62 2.44 2.69 -4.08
C ILE A 62 3.03 2.85 -5.48
N ILE A 63 2.24 2.66 -6.53
CA ILE A 63 2.69 2.81 -7.92
C ILE A 63 3.21 4.22 -8.19
N LYS A 64 2.48 5.26 -7.79
CA LYS A 64 2.94 6.65 -7.95
C LYS A 64 4.20 6.94 -7.13
N ARG A 65 4.35 6.28 -5.99
CA ARG A 65 5.57 6.40 -5.21
C ARG A 65 6.76 5.73 -5.89
N LEU A 66 6.56 4.59 -6.53
CA LEU A 66 7.58 3.93 -7.37
C LEU A 66 7.96 4.83 -8.56
N HIS A 67 6.99 5.43 -9.22
CA HIS A 67 7.23 6.39 -10.31
C HIS A 67 8.06 7.60 -9.84
N ASP A 68 7.81 8.09 -8.63
CA ASP A 68 8.57 9.19 -8.03
C ASP A 68 10.04 8.83 -7.78
N ARG A 69 10.34 7.55 -7.61
CA ARG A 69 11.69 7.00 -7.49
C ARG A 69 12.28 6.51 -8.81
N ASN A 70 11.68 6.85 -9.93
CA ASN A 70 12.05 6.39 -11.28
C ASN A 70 12.00 4.86 -11.42
N ARG A 71 11.02 4.23 -10.79
CA ARG A 71 10.79 2.79 -10.84
C ARG A 71 9.47 2.45 -11.53
N SER A 72 9.41 1.27 -12.12
CA SER A 72 8.22 0.78 -12.82
C SER A 72 7.14 0.28 -11.86
N ALA A 73 5.87 0.40 -12.27
CA ALA A 73 4.73 -0.19 -11.57
C ALA A 73 4.85 -1.72 -11.39
N LYS A 74 5.61 -2.41 -12.24
CA LYS A 74 5.85 -3.86 -12.13
C LYS A 74 6.52 -4.26 -10.82
N GLU A 75 7.26 -3.36 -10.19
CA GLU A 75 7.90 -3.62 -8.89
C GLU A 75 6.91 -3.81 -7.73
N VAL A 76 5.64 -3.42 -7.92
CA VAL A 76 4.55 -3.76 -7.00
C VAL A 76 4.42 -5.28 -6.79
N ALA A 77 4.84 -6.10 -7.75
CA ALA A 77 4.83 -7.56 -7.61
C ALA A 77 5.60 -8.09 -6.39
N ILE A 78 6.52 -7.31 -5.83
CA ILE A 78 7.22 -7.66 -4.58
C ILE A 78 6.25 -7.85 -3.39
N LEU A 79 5.07 -7.23 -3.43
CA LEU A 79 4.01 -7.44 -2.43
C LEU A 79 3.45 -8.87 -2.42
N LEU A 80 3.67 -9.65 -3.48
CA LEU A 80 3.32 -11.07 -3.48
C LEU A 80 4.18 -11.87 -2.51
N THR A 81 5.39 -11.44 -2.19
CA THR A 81 6.31 -12.16 -1.29
C THR A 81 5.72 -12.38 0.11
N PRO A 82 5.24 -11.35 0.83
CA PRO A 82 4.62 -11.59 2.14
C PRO A 82 3.33 -12.41 2.04
N ILE A 83 2.58 -12.29 0.95
CA ILE A 83 1.38 -13.10 0.71
C ILE A 83 1.76 -14.57 0.54
N LEU A 84 2.79 -14.87 -0.26
CA LEU A 84 3.30 -16.23 -0.44
C LEU A 84 3.84 -16.83 0.86
N CYS A 85 4.53 -16.05 1.68
CA CYS A 85 4.97 -16.48 3.01
C CYS A 85 3.78 -16.86 3.90
N TYR A 86 2.75 -16.03 3.92
CA TYR A 86 1.52 -16.30 4.67
C TYR A 86 0.81 -17.57 4.19
N VAL A 87 0.66 -17.74 2.88
CA VAL A 87 0.07 -18.97 2.30
C VAL A 87 0.90 -20.20 2.64
N ALA A 88 2.23 -20.12 2.55
CA ALA A 88 3.13 -21.20 2.90
C ALA A 88 3.03 -21.60 4.39
N SER A 89 2.66 -20.68 5.27
CA SER A 89 2.47 -20.96 6.69
C SER A 89 1.35 -21.97 6.94
N SER A 90 0.35 -22.05 6.06
CA SER A 90 -0.74 -23.02 6.16
C SER A 90 -0.30 -24.48 5.95
N ALA A 91 0.85 -24.69 5.28
CA ALA A 91 1.44 -26.00 5.05
C ALA A 91 2.47 -26.41 6.13
N THR A 92 2.67 -25.59 7.17
CA THR A 92 3.63 -25.79 8.25
C THR A 92 2.94 -25.73 9.60
N GLU A 93 3.63 -26.19 10.65
CA GLU A 93 3.11 -26.20 12.01
C GLU A 93 4.11 -25.61 13.01
N GLY A 94 3.61 -25.24 14.19
CA GLY A 94 4.41 -24.78 15.31
C GLY A 94 5.15 -23.47 15.02
N LYS A 95 6.42 -23.38 15.41
CA LYS A 95 7.25 -22.18 15.28
C LYS A 95 7.46 -21.76 13.81
N MET A 96 7.53 -22.72 12.89
CA MET A 96 7.69 -22.44 11.46
C MET A 96 6.44 -21.76 10.89
N ALA A 97 5.24 -22.22 11.26
CA ALA A 97 3.99 -21.58 10.85
C ALA A 97 3.88 -20.14 11.36
N TRP A 98 4.30 -19.90 12.61
CA TRP A 98 4.36 -18.55 13.18
C TRP A 98 5.38 -17.65 12.46
N ALA A 99 6.57 -18.18 12.18
CA ALA A 99 7.61 -17.44 11.47
C ALA A 99 7.15 -17.04 10.06
N LEU A 100 6.57 -17.95 9.28
CA LEU A 100 6.11 -17.70 7.91
C LEU A 100 4.80 -16.88 7.86
N GLY A 101 3.91 -17.06 8.82
CA GLY A 101 2.59 -16.42 8.81
C GLY A 101 2.56 -15.03 9.45
N VAL A 102 3.49 -14.72 10.35
CA VAL A 102 3.53 -13.45 11.11
C VAL A 102 4.86 -12.74 10.94
N VAL A 103 5.96 -13.36 11.33
CA VAL A 103 7.27 -12.68 11.43
C VAL A 103 7.76 -12.22 10.05
N MET A 104 7.79 -13.10 9.07
CA MET A 104 8.29 -12.79 7.74
C MET A 104 7.40 -11.77 7.00
N PRO A 105 6.08 -11.93 6.94
CA PRO A 105 5.22 -10.91 6.33
C PRO A 105 5.34 -9.53 6.98
N VAL A 106 5.34 -9.46 8.31
CA VAL A 106 5.51 -8.19 9.03
C VAL A 106 6.86 -7.56 8.76
N PHE A 107 7.94 -8.32 8.77
CA PHE A 107 9.28 -7.84 8.47
C PHE A 107 9.38 -7.30 7.04
N ILE A 108 8.92 -8.07 6.05
CA ILE A 108 8.95 -7.67 4.63
C ILE A 108 8.11 -6.40 4.41
N CYS A 109 6.89 -6.35 4.92
CA CYS A 109 6.02 -5.18 4.79
C CYS A 109 6.63 -3.94 5.46
N THR A 110 7.26 -4.09 6.63
CA THR A 110 7.94 -2.99 7.31
C THR A 110 9.10 -2.45 6.48
N VAL A 111 9.94 -3.33 5.94
CA VAL A 111 11.08 -2.94 5.09
C VAL A 111 10.59 -2.20 3.83
N LEU A 112 9.56 -2.71 3.16
CA LEU A 112 8.97 -2.08 1.98
C LEU A 112 8.37 -0.71 2.30
N LEU A 113 7.66 -0.60 3.41
CA LEU A 113 7.07 0.66 3.84
C LEU A 113 8.13 1.72 4.13
N LEU A 114 9.22 1.35 4.80
CA LEU A 114 10.35 2.24 5.05
C LEU A 114 11.07 2.61 3.74
N GLU A 115 11.27 1.66 2.85
CA GLU A 115 11.89 1.92 1.55
C GLU A 115 11.08 2.92 0.74
N TRP A 116 9.77 2.71 0.62
CA TRP A 116 8.92 3.60 -0.18
C TRP A 116 8.65 4.94 0.50
N GLY A 117 8.53 4.96 1.82
CA GLY A 117 8.17 6.15 2.60
C GLY A 117 9.34 7.07 2.94
N CYS A 118 10.54 6.54 3.15
CA CYS A 118 11.67 7.28 3.72
C CYS A 118 12.72 7.70 2.68
N PHE A 119 12.95 6.92 1.62
CA PHE A 119 13.95 7.26 0.61
C PHE A 119 13.53 8.47 -0.22
N LYS A 120 14.54 9.25 -0.67
CA LYS A 120 14.31 10.47 -1.45
C LYS A 120 13.69 10.17 -2.82
N SER A 121 12.93 11.14 -3.31
CA SER A 121 12.45 11.16 -4.68
C SER A 121 13.62 11.26 -5.68
N PHE A 122 13.41 10.76 -6.89
CA PHE A 122 14.34 10.97 -8.00
C PHE A 122 14.40 12.48 -8.32
N PRO A 123 15.60 13.08 -8.35
CA PRO A 123 15.73 14.55 -8.39
C PRO A 123 15.36 15.17 -9.74
N GLU A 124 15.47 14.39 -10.83
CA GLU A 124 15.23 14.87 -12.18
C GLU A 124 13.82 14.51 -12.65
N ALA A 125 13.35 15.18 -13.71
CA ALA A 125 12.15 14.78 -14.43
C ALA A 125 12.35 13.39 -15.05
N ASN A 126 11.27 12.58 -15.05
CA ASN A 126 11.26 11.26 -15.66
C ASN A 126 10.00 11.09 -16.52
N GLU A 127 9.82 9.92 -17.12
CA GLU A 127 8.65 9.61 -17.96
C GLU A 127 7.30 9.73 -17.23
N TYR A 128 7.29 9.78 -15.90
CA TYR A 128 6.08 9.87 -15.07
C TYR A 128 5.75 11.29 -14.62
N GLY A 129 6.62 12.27 -14.83
CA GLY A 129 6.39 13.68 -14.50
C GLY A 129 7.66 14.43 -14.12
N GLU A 130 7.52 15.74 -13.94
CA GLU A 130 8.65 16.64 -13.64
C GLU A 130 9.13 16.48 -12.21
N GLN A 131 8.20 16.34 -11.26
CA GLN A 131 8.50 16.20 -9.83
C GLN A 131 7.41 15.46 -9.07
N GLY A 132 7.76 14.92 -7.92
CA GLY A 132 6.80 14.31 -6.99
C GLY A 132 5.90 15.38 -6.35
N LEU A 133 4.60 15.12 -6.31
CA LEU A 133 3.58 16.00 -5.77
C LEU A 133 3.00 15.45 -4.47
N SER A 134 2.50 16.33 -3.61
CA SER A 134 1.73 15.99 -2.43
C SER A 134 0.22 16.18 -2.65
N PHE A 135 -0.58 15.85 -1.65
CA PHE A 135 -2.03 16.09 -1.69
C PHE A 135 -2.36 17.58 -1.68
N LYS A 136 -3.38 17.95 -2.47
CA LYS A 136 -4.04 19.27 -2.41
C LYS A 136 -5.53 19.04 -2.24
N LEU A 137 -6.16 19.83 -1.35
CA LEU A 137 -7.60 19.74 -1.08
C LEU A 137 -8.44 20.46 -2.16
N LYS A 138 -7.80 21.29 -3.00
CA LYS A 138 -8.38 21.95 -4.16
C LYS A 138 -7.58 21.66 -5.40
#